data_f24b16a84be5163617aab8c00762927c
#
_entry.id   f24b16a84be5163617aab8c00762927c
#
_cell.length_a   1.000
_cell.length_b   1.000
_cell.length_c   1.000
_cell.angle_alpha   90.00
_cell.angle_beta   90.00
_cell.angle_gamma   90.00
#
_symmetry.space_group_name_H-M   'P 1'
#
loop_
_entity.id
_entity.type
_entity.pdbx_description
1 polymer ?
#
loop_
_entity_poly.entity_id
_entity_poly.type
_entity_poly.pdbx_seq_one_letter_code
_entity_poly.pdbx_strand_id
1 'polypeptide(L)'
;MQAIILAAGMGKRLGALTRNNTKCMIQVNGVTLIERMMRQLDRLSPSLEKIVIVTGYEGEKLKTFLSQLDISTPVEYVDNPLYASTNNIYSLYLAKEHLLQDDTLLFESDLIFEDSVIDALLRHPYPSLALVAKFESWMDGTVVTLDEDDNIRQFIPGSKFSYKKKTEYFKTVNIYKFSREFSRTHYVPFLTAYSKALGNNESVSYTHLTLPTIL
;
A
#
# COMPACT_ATOMS: atom_id res chain seq x y z
N MET A 1 16.59 3.95 -1.65
CA MET A 1 15.26 3.33 -1.39
C MET A 1 14.26 3.77 -2.45
N GLN A 2 13.13 3.06 -2.57
CA GLN A 2 12.07 3.37 -3.53
C GLN A 2 10.70 3.40 -2.86
N ALA A 3 9.69 3.96 -3.55
CA ALA A 3 8.29 3.83 -3.16
C ALA A 3 7.51 3.03 -4.21
N ILE A 4 6.55 2.21 -3.79
CA ILE A 4 5.57 1.55 -4.67
C ILE A 4 4.18 2.02 -4.26
N ILE A 5 3.40 2.50 -5.24
CA ILE A 5 2.02 2.95 -5.05
C ILE A 5 1.08 2.04 -5.84
N LEU A 6 0.12 1.42 -5.18
CA LEU A 6 -0.87 0.56 -5.82
C LEU A 6 -2.09 1.40 -6.25
N ALA A 7 -2.20 1.69 -7.54
CA ALA A 7 -3.22 2.58 -8.11
C ALA A 7 -4.06 1.93 -9.23
N ALA A 8 -4.07 0.59 -9.33
CA ALA A 8 -4.77 -0.13 -10.40
C ALA A 8 -6.29 -0.26 -10.21
N GLY A 9 -6.79 -0.03 -8.99
CA GLY A 9 -8.16 -0.34 -8.59
C GLY A 9 -9.23 0.60 -9.17
N MET A 10 -10.42 0.05 -9.47
CA MET A 10 -11.56 0.77 -10.05
C MET A 10 -12.35 1.63 -9.05
N GLY A 11 -12.19 1.45 -7.75
CA GLY A 11 -12.93 2.21 -6.74
C GLY A 11 -14.46 2.05 -6.79
N LYS A 12 -15.01 0.92 -7.25
CA LYS A 12 -16.45 0.68 -7.51
C LYS A 12 -17.38 1.14 -6.38
N ARG A 13 -16.95 1.05 -5.12
CA ARG A 13 -17.74 1.44 -3.94
C ARG A 13 -18.04 2.95 -3.87
N LEU A 14 -17.28 3.77 -4.57
CA LEU A 14 -17.42 5.23 -4.59
C LEU A 14 -18.35 5.74 -5.72
N GLY A 15 -18.92 4.83 -6.52
CA GLY A 15 -19.96 5.14 -7.49
C GLY A 15 -19.59 6.23 -8.48
N ALA A 16 -20.31 7.35 -8.45
CA ALA A 16 -20.14 8.46 -9.37
C ALA A 16 -18.76 9.14 -9.28
N LEU A 17 -18.11 9.12 -8.11
CA LEU A 17 -16.80 9.77 -7.89
C LEU A 17 -15.66 9.09 -8.66
N THR A 18 -15.82 7.82 -9.02
CA THR A 18 -14.81 7.04 -9.75
C THR A 18 -15.28 6.63 -11.16
N ARG A 19 -16.41 7.19 -11.64
CA ARG A 19 -16.84 6.97 -13.02
C ARG A 19 -15.86 7.68 -13.98
N ASN A 20 -15.17 6.91 -14.81
CA ASN A 20 -14.12 7.40 -15.71
C ASN A 20 -12.96 8.12 -15.00
N ASN A 21 -12.65 7.70 -13.76
CA ASN A 21 -11.54 8.24 -13.00
C ASN A 21 -11.00 7.24 -11.98
N THR A 22 -9.71 7.24 -11.73
CA THR A 22 -9.15 6.38 -10.68
C THR A 22 -9.48 6.95 -9.29
N LYS A 23 -9.55 6.07 -8.28
CA LYS A 23 -9.81 6.47 -6.90
C LYS A 23 -8.81 7.51 -6.38
N CYS A 24 -7.55 7.38 -6.75
CA CYS A 24 -6.48 8.28 -6.30
C CYS A 24 -6.54 9.69 -6.91
N MET A 25 -7.34 9.89 -7.96
CA MET A 25 -7.57 11.22 -8.56
C MET A 25 -8.78 11.95 -7.94
N ILE A 26 -9.44 11.41 -6.93
CA ILE A 26 -10.44 12.13 -6.15
C ILE A 26 -9.75 13.32 -5.46
N GLN A 27 -10.42 14.47 -5.50
CA GLN A 27 -9.91 15.70 -4.88
C GLN A 27 -10.44 15.88 -3.46
N VAL A 28 -9.55 16.28 -2.57
CA VAL A 28 -9.87 16.74 -1.24
C VAL A 28 -9.24 18.10 -1.06
N ASN A 29 -10.04 19.12 -0.80
CA ASN A 29 -9.61 20.53 -0.72
C ASN A 29 -8.85 20.98 -2.00
N GLY A 30 -9.36 20.60 -3.18
CA GLY A 30 -8.81 21.02 -4.47
C GLY A 30 -7.55 20.28 -4.94
N VAL A 31 -7.00 19.37 -4.14
CA VAL A 31 -5.80 18.57 -4.47
C VAL A 31 -6.16 17.10 -4.55
N THR A 32 -5.70 16.38 -5.57
CA THR A 32 -5.94 14.94 -5.69
C THR A 32 -5.17 14.16 -4.63
N LEU A 33 -5.70 12.97 -4.25
CA LEU A 33 -5.02 12.09 -3.28
C LEU A 33 -3.61 11.75 -3.77
N ILE A 34 -3.50 11.38 -5.05
CA ILE A 34 -2.21 11.00 -5.63
C ILE A 34 -1.23 12.17 -5.72
N GLU A 35 -1.67 13.38 -6.09
CA GLU A 35 -0.80 14.55 -6.12
C GLU A 35 -0.24 14.85 -4.74
N ARG A 36 -1.07 14.81 -3.70
CA ARG A 36 -0.64 14.99 -2.32
C ARG A 36 0.45 13.99 -1.94
N MET A 37 0.22 12.71 -2.21
CA MET A 37 1.18 11.65 -1.92
C MET A 37 2.48 11.81 -2.72
N MET A 38 2.40 12.12 -4.01
CA MET A 38 3.58 12.36 -4.85
C MET A 38 4.44 13.50 -4.32
N ARG A 39 3.83 14.62 -3.94
CA ARG A 39 4.56 15.77 -3.34
C ARG A 39 5.18 15.41 -1.98
N GLN A 40 4.52 14.58 -1.17
CA GLN A 40 5.07 14.11 0.10
C GLN A 40 6.29 13.20 -0.11
N LEU A 41 6.24 12.30 -1.09
CA LEU A 41 7.34 11.40 -1.41
C LEU A 41 8.51 12.14 -2.07
N ASP A 42 8.24 13.09 -2.96
CA ASP A 42 9.27 13.85 -3.66
C ASP A 42 10.19 14.64 -2.70
N ARG A 43 9.68 15.06 -1.54
CA ARG A 43 10.49 15.71 -0.49
C ARG A 43 11.57 14.80 0.10
N LEU A 44 11.49 13.48 -0.12
CA LEU A 44 12.51 12.53 0.31
C LEU A 44 13.70 12.43 -0.66
N SER A 45 13.62 13.07 -1.82
CA SER A 45 14.73 13.13 -2.78
C SER A 45 15.98 13.81 -2.16
N PRO A 46 17.21 13.34 -2.38
CA PRO A 46 17.57 12.20 -3.23
C PRO A 46 17.53 10.83 -2.55
N SER A 47 17.15 10.72 -1.28
CA SER A 47 17.10 9.42 -0.56
C SER A 47 16.07 8.46 -1.16
N LEU A 48 14.99 9.00 -1.76
CA LEU A 48 14.05 8.25 -2.57
C LEU A 48 14.51 8.29 -4.04
N GLU A 49 14.97 7.17 -4.55
CA GLU A 49 15.57 7.08 -5.89
C GLU A 49 14.51 7.06 -7.00
N LYS A 50 13.34 6.48 -6.71
CA LYS A 50 12.23 6.40 -7.66
C LYS A 50 10.88 6.12 -6.98
N ILE A 51 9.82 6.42 -7.70
CA ILE A 51 8.45 6.06 -7.36
C ILE A 51 7.91 5.13 -8.45
N VAL A 52 7.48 3.92 -8.08
CA VAL A 52 6.86 2.93 -8.97
C VAL A 52 5.36 2.98 -8.77
N ILE A 53 4.59 3.20 -9.82
CA ILE A 53 3.12 3.27 -9.74
C ILE A 53 2.53 2.10 -10.50
N VAL A 54 1.80 1.23 -9.80
CA VAL A 54 1.06 0.15 -10.44
C VAL A 54 -0.28 0.68 -10.90
N THR A 55 -0.46 0.78 -12.22
CA THR A 55 -1.64 1.33 -12.88
C THR A 55 -2.58 0.23 -13.39
N GLY A 56 -3.81 0.60 -13.71
CA GLY A 56 -4.82 -0.32 -14.26
C GLY A 56 -6.01 0.46 -14.82
N TYR A 57 -7.11 0.54 -14.07
CA TYR A 57 -8.28 1.30 -14.49
C TYR A 57 -7.94 2.78 -14.72
N GLU A 58 -8.28 3.33 -15.91
CA GLU A 58 -7.96 4.70 -16.34
C GLU A 58 -6.45 5.03 -16.21
N GLY A 59 -5.56 4.02 -16.38
CA GLY A 59 -4.13 4.14 -16.18
C GLY A 59 -3.47 5.21 -17.02
N GLU A 60 -3.83 5.34 -18.32
CA GLU A 60 -3.28 6.36 -19.20
C GLU A 60 -3.66 7.78 -18.78
N LYS A 61 -4.87 7.96 -18.27
CA LYS A 61 -5.31 9.24 -17.72
C LYS A 61 -4.51 9.61 -16.48
N LEU A 62 -4.25 8.62 -15.61
CA LEU A 62 -3.40 8.81 -14.44
C LEU A 62 -1.97 9.18 -14.82
N LYS A 63 -1.35 8.45 -15.77
CA LYS A 63 0.00 8.74 -16.26
C LYS A 63 0.10 10.15 -16.86
N THR A 64 -0.89 10.55 -17.67
CA THR A 64 -0.97 11.90 -18.23
C THR A 64 -1.07 12.97 -17.16
N PHE A 65 -1.87 12.77 -16.12
CA PHE A 65 -1.98 13.69 -15.00
C PHE A 65 -0.65 13.81 -14.25
N LEU A 66 -0.02 12.68 -13.93
CA LEU A 66 1.24 12.65 -13.16
C LEU A 66 2.39 13.31 -13.93
N SER A 67 2.43 13.20 -15.26
CA SER A 67 3.46 13.85 -16.08
C SER A 67 3.38 15.38 -16.09
N GLN A 68 2.26 15.96 -15.62
CA GLN A 68 2.08 17.41 -15.48
C GLN A 68 2.49 17.93 -14.09
N LEU A 69 2.76 17.04 -13.14
CA LEU A 69 3.22 17.43 -11.81
C LEU A 69 4.71 17.78 -11.84
N ASP A 70 5.06 18.84 -11.14
CA ASP A 70 6.46 19.21 -10.90
C ASP A 70 7.02 18.33 -9.77
N ILE A 71 7.52 17.14 -10.16
CA ILE A 71 8.09 16.10 -9.30
C ILE A 71 9.48 15.76 -9.83
N SER A 72 10.49 15.88 -8.98
CA SER A 72 11.89 15.63 -9.32
C SER A 72 12.27 14.15 -9.26
N THR A 73 11.62 13.38 -8.40
CA THR A 73 11.86 11.94 -8.24
C THR A 73 11.40 11.17 -9.49
N PRO A 74 12.24 10.31 -10.10
CA PRO A 74 11.88 9.50 -11.24
C PRO A 74 10.63 8.64 -10.99
N VAL A 75 9.71 8.59 -11.98
CA VAL A 75 8.48 7.80 -11.89
C VAL A 75 8.52 6.67 -12.92
N GLU A 76 8.32 5.44 -12.46
CA GLU A 76 8.19 4.25 -13.30
C GLU A 76 6.77 3.68 -13.20
N TYR A 77 6.29 3.02 -14.24
CA TYR A 77 4.93 2.46 -14.27
C TYR A 77 4.97 0.95 -14.51
N VAL A 78 4.08 0.24 -13.78
CA VAL A 78 3.78 -1.18 -13.98
C VAL A 78 2.30 -1.29 -14.28
N ASP A 79 1.92 -1.80 -15.44
CA ASP A 79 0.52 -1.94 -15.80
C ASP A 79 -0.05 -3.28 -15.32
N ASN A 80 -1.22 -3.24 -14.67
CA ASN A 80 -2.02 -4.42 -14.36
C ASN A 80 -3.16 -4.54 -15.38
N PRO A 81 -3.03 -5.35 -16.44
CA PRO A 81 -4.06 -5.51 -17.44
C PRO A 81 -5.30 -6.26 -16.93
N LEU A 82 -5.16 -6.97 -15.81
CA LEU A 82 -6.23 -7.76 -15.19
C LEU A 82 -6.89 -7.04 -14.00
N TYR A 83 -6.76 -5.71 -13.89
CA TYR A 83 -7.27 -4.92 -12.77
C TYR A 83 -8.77 -5.14 -12.48
N ALA A 84 -9.58 -5.47 -13.49
CA ALA A 84 -11.02 -5.66 -13.34
C ALA A 84 -11.39 -6.95 -12.58
N SER A 85 -10.51 -7.94 -12.58
CA SER A 85 -10.70 -9.29 -12.03
C SER A 85 -9.69 -9.66 -10.94
N THR A 86 -8.79 -8.74 -10.58
CA THR A 86 -7.72 -8.99 -9.60
C THR A 86 -7.73 -7.94 -8.48
N ASN A 87 -7.05 -8.24 -7.38
CA ASN A 87 -6.87 -7.37 -6.23
C ASN A 87 -5.42 -6.83 -6.12
N ASN A 88 -5.17 -6.06 -5.06
CA ASN A 88 -3.89 -5.42 -4.77
C ASN A 88 -2.71 -6.39 -4.73
N ILE A 89 -2.93 -7.65 -4.30
CA ILE A 89 -1.86 -8.65 -4.26
C ILE A 89 -1.30 -8.96 -5.65
N TYR A 90 -2.16 -9.03 -6.67
CA TYR A 90 -1.71 -9.26 -8.04
C TYR A 90 -0.99 -8.03 -8.61
N SER A 91 -1.48 -6.83 -8.31
CA SER A 91 -0.79 -5.59 -8.66
C SER A 91 0.62 -5.55 -8.08
N LEU A 92 0.76 -5.92 -6.80
CA LEU A 92 2.08 -5.99 -6.16
C LEU A 92 2.95 -7.14 -6.72
N TYR A 93 2.35 -8.28 -7.09
CA TYR A 93 3.05 -9.37 -7.76
C TYR A 93 3.65 -8.92 -9.11
N LEU A 94 2.94 -8.10 -9.88
CA LEU A 94 3.49 -7.55 -11.12
C LEU A 94 4.68 -6.62 -10.87
N ALA A 95 4.70 -5.92 -9.74
CA ALA A 95 5.79 -5.04 -9.33
C ALA A 95 6.90 -5.77 -8.52
N LYS A 96 6.88 -7.10 -8.40
CA LYS A 96 7.79 -7.86 -7.52
C LYS A 96 9.28 -7.68 -7.82
N GLU A 97 9.64 -7.44 -9.07
CA GLU A 97 11.04 -7.22 -9.45
C GLU A 97 11.59 -5.93 -8.83
N HIS A 98 10.75 -4.91 -8.64
CA HIS A 98 11.13 -3.69 -7.93
C HIS A 98 11.39 -3.97 -6.44
N LEU A 99 10.58 -4.82 -5.80
CA LEU A 99 10.80 -5.23 -4.41
C LEU A 99 12.15 -5.93 -4.18
N LEU A 100 12.73 -6.51 -5.23
CA LEU A 100 14.05 -7.16 -5.17
C LEU A 100 15.22 -6.18 -5.38
N GLN A 101 14.95 -4.97 -5.84
CA GLN A 101 15.99 -4.00 -6.18
C GLN A 101 16.44 -3.20 -4.97
N ASP A 102 15.52 -2.74 -4.11
CA ASP A 102 15.84 -1.84 -3.02
C ASP A 102 14.82 -1.93 -1.86
N ASP A 103 15.16 -1.30 -0.74
CA ASP A 103 14.22 -1.06 0.36
C ASP A 103 13.02 -0.26 -0.14
N THR A 104 11.83 -0.68 0.24
CA THR A 104 10.59 -0.19 -0.37
C THR A 104 9.62 0.35 0.67
N LEU A 105 9.10 1.56 0.44
CA LEU A 105 7.87 2.05 1.05
C LEU A 105 6.69 1.67 0.15
N LEU A 106 5.71 0.95 0.69
CA LEU A 106 4.52 0.52 -0.04
C LEU A 106 3.29 1.27 0.45
N PHE A 107 2.52 1.83 -0.49
CA PHE A 107 1.29 2.58 -0.23
C PHE A 107 0.12 2.08 -1.07
N GLU A 108 -1.09 2.13 -0.51
CA GLU A 108 -2.30 2.22 -1.33
C GLU A 108 -2.52 3.67 -1.76
N SER A 109 -3.05 3.88 -2.97
CA SER A 109 -3.11 5.20 -3.62
C SER A 109 -4.19 6.15 -3.12
N ASP A 110 -5.04 5.71 -2.21
CA ASP A 110 -6.23 6.42 -1.72
C ASP A 110 -6.09 6.92 -0.27
N LEU A 111 -4.86 7.11 0.17
CA LEU A 111 -4.54 7.52 1.52
C LEU A 111 -4.34 9.04 1.63
N ILE A 112 -4.72 9.58 2.80
CA ILE A 112 -4.32 10.90 3.26
C ILE A 112 -3.63 10.71 4.61
N PHE A 113 -2.42 11.20 4.73
CA PHE A 113 -1.62 11.11 5.96
C PHE A 113 -0.72 12.34 6.11
N GLU A 114 -0.26 12.57 7.32
CA GLU A 114 0.69 13.65 7.61
C GLU A 114 2.12 13.23 7.29
N ASP A 115 3.00 14.20 7.05
CA ASP A 115 4.42 13.97 6.75
C ASP A 115 5.13 13.21 7.88
N SER A 116 4.72 13.45 9.12
CA SER A 116 5.21 12.76 10.31
C SER A 116 5.09 11.23 10.24
N VAL A 117 4.14 10.71 9.45
CA VAL A 117 3.95 9.27 9.23
C VAL A 117 5.14 8.67 8.49
N ILE A 118 5.60 9.32 7.42
CA ILE A 118 6.78 8.87 6.67
C ILE A 118 8.03 8.99 7.56
N ASP A 119 8.17 10.09 8.28
CA ASP A 119 9.28 10.30 9.19
C ASP A 119 9.36 9.20 10.26
N ALA A 120 8.22 8.81 10.83
CA ALA A 120 8.15 7.73 11.82
C ALA A 120 8.60 6.39 11.23
N LEU A 121 8.15 6.05 10.00
CA LEU A 121 8.57 4.83 9.29
C LEU A 121 10.07 4.81 9.03
N LEU A 122 10.65 5.94 8.60
CA LEU A 122 12.07 6.01 8.24
C LEU A 122 12.98 5.97 9.46
N ARG A 123 12.58 6.61 10.57
CA ARG A 123 13.38 6.64 11.81
C ARG A 123 13.29 5.34 12.62
N HIS A 124 12.27 4.52 12.36
CA HIS A 124 12.08 3.30 13.13
C HIS A 124 13.21 2.29 12.86
N PRO A 125 13.80 1.67 13.91
CA PRO A 125 14.98 0.79 13.77
C PRO A 125 14.68 -0.52 13.02
N TYR A 126 13.44 -0.99 13.01
CA TYR A 126 13.10 -2.20 12.28
C TYR A 126 13.21 -1.99 10.77
N PRO A 127 13.90 -2.92 10.07
CA PRO A 127 14.08 -2.81 8.61
C PRO A 127 12.80 -3.07 7.83
N SER A 128 11.85 -3.83 8.39
CA SER A 128 10.54 -4.10 7.79
C SER A 128 9.46 -3.95 8.84
N LEU A 129 8.37 -3.25 8.50
CA LEU A 129 7.28 -2.98 9.42
C LEU A 129 5.98 -2.60 8.67
N ALA A 130 4.87 -2.74 9.37
CA ALA A 130 3.56 -2.25 8.95
C ALA A 130 3.08 -1.14 9.88
N LEU A 131 2.48 -0.09 9.33
CA LEU A 131 1.82 0.93 10.12
C LEU A 131 0.41 0.45 10.50
N VAL A 132 0.09 0.54 11.79
CA VAL A 132 -1.22 0.18 12.32
C VAL A 132 -1.77 1.29 13.22
N ALA A 133 -3.08 1.31 13.40
CA ALA A 133 -3.76 2.20 14.34
C ALA A 133 -4.66 1.37 15.27
N LYS A 134 -4.85 1.81 16.50
CA LYS A 134 -5.81 1.19 17.41
C LYS A 134 -7.18 1.15 16.75
N PHE A 135 -7.86 0.00 16.85
CA PHE A 135 -9.17 -0.15 16.22
C PHE A 135 -10.21 0.77 16.84
N GLU A 136 -10.91 1.50 15.98
CA GLU A 136 -12.04 2.36 16.31
C GLU A 136 -13.34 1.79 15.70
N SER A 137 -14.49 2.04 16.35
CA SER A 137 -15.78 1.42 15.99
C SER A 137 -16.30 1.82 14.58
N TRP A 138 -15.79 2.89 14.00
CA TRP A 138 -16.11 3.33 12.63
C TRP A 138 -15.25 2.67 11.55
N MET A 139 -14.19 1.95 11.96
CA MET A 139 -13.30 1.23 11.03
C MET A 139 -13.92 -0.09 10.60
N ASP A 140 -13.64 -0.52 9.37
CA ASP A 140 -14.06 -1.80 8.83
C ASP A 140 -12.89 -2.58 8.20
N GLY A 141 -13.17 -3.82 7.77
CA GLY A 141 -12.24 -4.66 7.04
C GLY A 141 -11.34 -5.51 7.94
N THR A 142 -10.16 -5.87 7.43
CA THR A 142 -9.20 -6.70 8.14
C THR A 142 -8.53 -5.94 9.29
N VAL A 143 -8.46 -6.59 10.44
CA VAL A 143 -7.71 -6.11 11.61
C VAL A 143 -6.61 -7.10 11.98
N VAL A 144 -5.68 -6.65 12.81
CA VAL A 144 -4.58 -7.49 13.33
C VAL A 144 -4.58 -7.48 14.84
N THR A 145 -4.01 -8.53 15.44
CA THR A 145 -3.58 -8.55 16.84
C THR A 145 -2.06 -8.50 16.88
N LEU A 146 -1.51 -7.90 17.93
CA LEU A 146 -0.08 -7.79 18.17
C LEU A 146 0.33 -8.69 19.34
N ASP A 147 1.60 -9.06 19.39
CA ASP A 147 2.24 -9.65 20.57
C ASP A 147 2.85 -8.56 21.47
N GLU A 148 3.58 -8.97 22.51
CA GLU A 148 4.22 -8.08 23.49
C GLU A 148 5.38 -7.25 22.92
N ASP A 149 5.91 -7.66 21.75
CA ASP A 149 6.99 -7.01 21.02
C ASP A 149 6.49 -6.23 19.81
N ASP A 150 5.18 -5.95 19.74
CA ASP A 150 4.49 -5.26 18.64
C ASP A 150 4.60 -5.97 17.28
N ASN A 151 4.85 -7.28 17.24
CA ASN A 151 4.76 -8.03 16.00
C ASN A 151 3.32 -8.45 15.69
N ILE A 152 2.96 -8.47 14.42
CA ILE A 152 1.66 -8.99 13.98
C ILE A 152 1.59 -10.48 14.31
N ARG A 153 0.71 -10.81 15.25
CA ARG A 153 0.44 -12.18 15.67
C ARG A 153 -0.59 -12.87 14.79
N GLN A 154 -1.64 -12.14 14.39
CA GLN A 154 -2.73 -12.69 13.63
C GLN A 154 -3.43 -11.64 12.77
N PHE A 155 -3.81 -12.04 11.55
CA PHE A 155 -4.75 -11.30 10.70
C PHE A 155 -6.16 -11.82 10.90
N ILE A 156 -7.11 -10.94 11.15
CA ILE A 156 -8.52 -11.27 11.37
C ILE A 156 -9.35 -10.59 10.29
N PRO A 157 -9.88 -11.36 9.32
CA PRO A 157 -10.76 -10.81 8.30
C PRO A 157 -12.08 -10.34 8.91
N GLY A 158 -12.77 -9.40 8.27
CA GLY A 158 -14.04 -8.87 8.75
C GLY A 158 -15.10 -9.94 9.04
N SER A 159 -15.08 -11.07 8.31
CA SER A 159 -15.96 -12.22 8.56
C SER A 159 -15.72 -12.95 9.90
N LYS A 160 -14.53 -12.78 10.48
CA LYS A 160 -14.13 -13.37 11.79
C LYS A 160 -14.00 -12.31 12.89
N PHE A 161 -14.36 -11.06 12.59
CA PHE A 161 -14.30 -9.96 13.55
C PHE A 161 -15.27 -10.17 14.72
N SER A 162 -14.83 -9.88 15.94
CA SER A 162 -15.65 -9.95 17.14
C SER A 162 -15.59 -8.65 17.93
N TYR A 163 -16.72 -7.95 18.07
CA TYR A 163 -16.80 -6.71 18.86
C TYR A 163 -16.41 -6.91 20.33
N LYS A 164 -16.56 -8.12 20.88
CA LYS A 164 -16.14 -8.42 22.27
C LYS A 164 -14.62 -8.28 22.46
N LYS A 165 -13.86 -8.45 21.39
CA LYS A 165 -12.40 -8.36 21.37
C LYS A 165 -11.85 -7.08 20.73
N LYS A 166 -12.69 -6.08 20.49
CA LYS A 166 -12.30 -4.85 19.78
C LYS A 166 -11.10 -4.13 20.37
N THR A 167 -10.87 -4.24 21.68
CA THR A 167 -9.74 -3.63 22.37
C THR A 167 -8.39 -4.29 22.11
N GLU A 168 -8.41 -5.53 21.58
CA GLU A 168 -7.21 -6.28 21.19
C GLU A 168 -6.80 -6.00 19.75
N TYR A 169 -7.64 -5.29 18.98
CA TYR A 169 -7.49 -5.14 17.55
C TYR A 169 -6.80 -3.84 17.16
N PHE A 170 -6.03 -3.95 16.08
CA PHE A 170 -5.42 -2.83 15.38
C PHE A 170 -5.79 -2.91 13.91
N LYS A 171 -5.98 -1.76 13.29
CA LYS A 171 -6.28 -1.63 11.86
C LYS A 171 -5.01 -1.33 11.09
N THR A 172 -4.70 -2.09 10.04
CA THR A 172 -3.65 -1.72 9.09
C THR A 172 -4.06 -0.45 8.35
N VAL A 173 -3.16 0.52 8.26
CA VAL A 173 -3.40 1.76 7.52
C VAL A 173 -2.86 1.70 6.09
N ASN A 174 -2.44 0.50 5.65
CA ASN A 174 -1.98 0.18 4.31
C ASN A 174 -0.75 0.99 3.86
N ILE A 175 0.13 1.24 4.84
CA ILE A 175 1.47 1.81 4.65
C ILE A 175 2.47 0.85 5.26
N TYR A 176 3.49 0.48 4.48
CA TYR A 176 4.48 -0.51 4.88
C TYR A 176 5.88 -0.08 4.49
N LYS A 177 6.86 -0.53 5.27
CA LYS A 177 8.28 -0.47 4.95
C LYS A 177 8.80 -1.89 4.82
N PHE A 178 9.42 -2.23 3.71
CA PHE A 178 10.04 -3.52 3.47
C PHE A 178 11.51 -3.33 3.17
N SER A 179 12.38 -4.01 3.90
CA SER A 179 13.76 -4.11 3.48
C SER A 179 13.88 -5.00 2.24
N ARG A 180 14.85 -4.71 1.40
CA ARG A 180 15.20 -5.57 0.25
C ARG A 180 15.44 -7.02 0.68
N GLU A 181 16.12 -7.22 1.82
CA GLU A 181 16.40 -8.56 2.34
C GLU A 181 15.12 -9.32 2.69
N PHE A 182 14.19 -8.69 3.41
CA PHE A 182 12.87 -9.28 3.71
C PHE A 182 12.10 -9.59 2.42
N SER A 183 12.10 -8.67 1.48
CA SER A 183 11.44 -8.85 0.18
C SER A 183 12.00 -10.06 -0.56
N ARG A 184 13.34 -10.20 -0.61
CA ARG A 184 14.04 -11.27 -1.31
C ARG A 184 13.84 -12.64 -0.67
N THR A 185 13.93 -12.73 0.67
CA THR A 185 13.97 -14.00 1.39
C THR A 185 12.60 -14.52 1.78
N HIS A 186 11.62 -13.65 1.98
CA HIS A 186 10.31 -14.02 2.49
C HIS A 186 9.17 -13.54 1.59
N TYR A 187 9.10 -12.24 1.31
CA TYR A 187 7.89 -11.66 0.76
C TYR A 187 7.64 -12.02 -0.71
N VAL A 188 8.63 -11.85 -1.58
CA VAL A 188 8.50 -12.17 -3.01
C VAL A 188 8.33 -13.67 -3.26
N PRO A 189 9.05 -14.60 -2.59
CA PRO A 189 8.76 -16.01 -2.68
C PRO A 189 7.33 -16.37 -2.27
N PHE A 190 6.85 -15.82 -1.14
CA PHE A 190 5.48 -16.01 -0.69
C PHE A 190 4.46 -15.46 -1.70
N LEU A 191 4.63 -14.20 -2.13
CA LEU A 191 3.77 -13.53 -3.10
C LEU A 191 3.66 -14.32 -4.42
N THR A 192 4.78 -14.87 -4.86
CA THR A 192 4.85 -15.70 -6.07
C THR A 192 4.10 -17.03 -5.91
N ALA A 193 4.30 -17.73 -4.80
CA ALA A 193 3.62 -18.98 -4.50
C ALA A 193 2.11 -18.75 -4.35
N TYR A 194 1.73 -17.71 -3.63
CA TYR A 194 0.32 -17.32 -3.41
C TYR A 194 -0.41 -17.03 -4.73
N SER A 195 0.17 -16.19 -5.59
CA SER A 195 -0.43 -15.82 -6.88
C SER A 195 -0.61 -17.03 -7.81
N LYS A 196 0.28 -18.03 -7.70
CA LYS A 196 0.17 -19.27 -8.47
C LYS A 196 -0.85 -20.26 -7.92
N ALA A 197 -1.01 -20.34 -6.59
CA ALA A 197 -1.80 -21.39 -5.93
C ALA A 197 -3.28 -21.00 -5.73
N LEU A 198 -3.55 -19.76 -5.31
CA LEU A 198 -4.88 -19.32 -4.85
C LEU A 198 -5.56 -18.32 -5.79
N GLY A 199 -4.88 -17.92 -6.86
CA GLY A 199 -5.39 -16.88 -7.76
C GLY A 199 -5.12 -15.47 -7.26
N ASN A 200 -5.73 -14.48 -7.95
CA ASN A 200 -5.28 -13.09 -7.91
C ASN A 200 -6.24 -12.15 -7.15
N ASN A 201 -7.16 -12.71 -6.34
CA ASN A 201 -8.33 -11.97 -5.81
C ASN A 201 -8.22 -11.58 -4.33
N GLU A 202 -7.06 -11.76 -3.69
CA GLU A 202 -6.88 -11.43 -2.28
C GLU A 202 -6.24 -10.05 -2.05
N SER A 203 -6.45 -9.50 -0.87
CA SER A 203 -5.83 -8.23 -0.44
C SER A 203 -4.38 -8.44 0.00
N VAL A 204 -3.53 -7.43 -0.22
CA VAL A 204 -2.15 -7.36 0.29
C VAL A 204 -2.07 -7.60 1.80
N SER A 205 -3.08 -7.21 2.57
CA SER A 205 -3.14 -7.41 4.02
C SER A 205 -3.01 -8.87 4.45
N TYR A 206 -3.41 -9.84 3.62
CA TYR A 206 -3.28 -11.26 3.92
C TYR A 206 -1.87 -11.83 3.72
N THR A 207 -0.99 -11.07 3.09
CA THR A 207 0.37 -11.52 2.74
C THR A 207 1.42 -11.13 3.78
N HIS A 208 1.03 -10.42 4.84
CA HIS A 208 1.95 -9.93 5.87
C HIS A 208 1.99 -10.88 7.07
N LEU A 209 2.59 -12.06 6.85
CA LEU A 209 2.82 -13.05 7.90
C LEU A 209 4.04 -12.65 8.72
N THR A 210 3.98 -11.96 9.80
CA THR A 210 5.09 -11.61 10.70
C THR A 210 5.89 -10.35 10.33
N LEU A 211 5.25 -9.18 10.36
CA LEU A 211 5.96 -7.91 10.35
C LEU A 211 5.85 -7.24 11.72
N PRO A 212 6.93 -6.67 12.25
CA PRO A 212 6.83 -5.73 13.36
C PRO A 212 5.99 -4.52 12.95
N THR A 213 5.32 -3.90 13.91
CA THR A 213 4.40 -2.79 13.65
C THR A 213 4.82 -1.51 14.36
N ILE A 214 4.32 -0.37 13.87
CA ILE A 214 4.33 0.91 14.58
C ILE A 214 2.89 1.28 14.90
N LEU A 215 2.66 1.70 16.12
CA LEU A 215 1.40 2.26 16.61
C LEU A 215 1.33 3.77 16.36
#